data_e93193430362261658fad54e16a1974a
#
_entry.id   e93193430362261658fad54e16a1974a
#
_cell.length_a   1.000
_cell.length_b   1.000
_cell.length_c   1.000
_cell.angle_alpha   90.00
_cell.angle_beta   90.00
_cell.angle_gamma   90.00
#
_symmetry.space_group_name_H-M   'P 1'
#
loop_
_entity.id
_entity.type
_entity.pdbx_description
1 polymer ?
#
loop_
_entity_poly.entity_id
_entity_poly.type
_entity_poly.pdbx_seq_one_letter_code
_entity_poly.pdbx_strand_id
1 'polypeptide(L)'
;MKKWMPLIIIVALILIGLNWGVGVNNMLVEKQGLAQAQWANVESSYQRRNDLIGNLVKTVQGAADFERTTLKEVIEARAKATSTTIDASNLTAENMAQFQQAQSGLSGALSKLLVSVERYPELKANQNFLELQTQL
;
A
#
# COMPACT_ATOMS: atom_id res chain seq x y z
N MET A 1 -41.97 31.05 37.66
CA MET A 1 -40.84 30.12 37.53
C MET A 1 -41.18 28.82 36.78
N LYS A 2 -42.36 28.23 36.97
CA LYS A 2 -42.74 26.96 36.28
C LYS A 2 -42.84 27.02 34.73
N LYS A 3 -43.14 28.19 34.15
CA LYS A 3 -43.31 28.37 32.67
C LYS A 3 -41.99 28.29 31.85
N TRP A 4 -40.83 28.51 32.46
CA TRP A 4 -39.54 28.54 31.81
C TRP A 4 -38.76 27.21 31.91
N MET A 5 -39.24 26.31 32.75
CA MET A 5 -38.61 24.98 32.91
C MET A 5 -38.52 24.16 31.61
N PRO A 6 -39.60 24.06 30.78
CA PRO A 6 -39.50 23.28 29.53
C PRO A 6 -38.51 23.91 28.56
N LEU A 7 -38.40 25.22 28.53
CA LEU A 7 -37.47 25.93 27.66
C LEU A 7 -36.00 25.66 28.06
N ILE A 8 -35.70 25.67 29.40
CA ILE A 8 -34.38 25.34 29.94
C ILE A 8 -33.99 23.90 29.62
N ILE A 9 -34.92 22.96 29.70
CA ILE A 9 -34.69 21.54 29.39
C ILE A 9 -34.37 21.38 27.88
N ILE A 10 -35.10 22.04 27.00
CA ILE A 10 -34.86 22.00 25.57
C ILE A 10 -33.46 22.57 25.24
N VAL A 11 -33.11 23.70 25.82
CA VAL A 11 -31.78 24.31 25.60
C VAL A 11 -30.67 23.40 26.12
N ALA A 12 -30.86 22.77 27.29
CA ALA A 12 -29.89 21.82 27.83
C ALA A 12 -29.71 20.59 26.93
N LEU A 13 -30.79 20.03 26.39
CA LEU A 13 -30.74 18.91 25.44
C LEU A 13 -30.00 19.29 24.13
N ILE A 14 -30.25 20.49 23.61
CA ILE A 14 -29.56 21.00 22.42
C ILE A 14 -28.05 21.13 22.70
N LEU A 15 -27.67 21.71 23.86
CA LEU A 15 -26.25 21.87 24.22
C LEU A 15 -25.54 20.52 24.40
N ILE A 16 -26.21 19.53 25.00
CA ILE A 16 -25.69 18.17 25.13
C ILE A 16 -25.50 17.53 23.75
N GLY A 17 -26.49 17.66 22.86
CA GLY A 17 -26.42 17.13 21.51
C GLY A 17 -25.28 17.75 20.68
N LEU A 18 -25.11 19.09 20.77
CA LEU A 18 -24.01 19.80 20.12
C LEU A 18 -22.65 19.36 20.65
N ASN A 19 -22.52 19.26 21.97
CA ASN A 19 -21.25 18.81 22.60
C ASN A 19 -20.89 17.37 22.20
N TRP A 20 -21.88 16.49 22.17
CA TRP A 20 -21.69 15.11 21.69
C TRP A 20 -21.30 15.06 20.22
N GLY A 21 -21.99 15.84 19.36
CA GLY A 21 -21.69 15.94 17.94
C GLY A 21 -20.26 16.43 17.66
N VAL A 22 -19.79 17.46 18.38
CA VAL A 22 -18.41 17.96 18.29
C VAL A 22 -17.42 16.88 18.74
N GLY A 23 -17.70 16.15 19.83
CA GLY A 23 -16.85 15.06 20.31
C GLY A 23 -16.72 13.92 19.28
N VAL A 24 -17.82 13.51 18.68
CA VAL A 24 -17.81 12.48 17.62
C VAL A 24 -17.04 12.96 16.39
N ASN A 25 -17.26 14.20 15.96
CA ASN A 25 -16.54 14.77 14.82
C ASN A 25 -15.03 14.81 15.06
N ASN A 26 -14.59 15.26 16.23
CA ASN A 26 -13.17 15.31 16.57
C ASN A 26 -12.54 13.92 16.59
N MET A 27 -13.25 12.91 17.13
CA MET A 27 -12.79 11.52 17.12
C MET A 27 -12.67 10.98 15.68
N LEU A 28 -13.62 11.29 14.81
CA LEU A 28 -13.56 10.87 13.39
C LEU A 28 -12.37 11.49 12.66
N VAL A 29 -12.14 12.80 12.85
CA VAL A 29 -10.98 13.51 12.26
C VAL A 29 -9.66 12.91 12.76
N GLU A 30 -9.55 12.61 14.05
CA GLU A 30 -8.37 11.94 14.62
C GLU A 30 -8.16 10.56 13.99
N LYS A 31 -9.20 9.73 13.91
CA LYS A 31 -9.12 8.40 13.28
C LYS A 31 -8.75 8.47 11.81
N GLN A 32 -9.29 9.44 11.08
CA GLN A 32 -8.93 9.69 9.69
C GLN A 32 -7.45 10.08 9.56
N GLY A 33 -6.95 10.97 10.41
CA GLY A 33 -5.53 11.34 10.41
C GLY A 33 -4.60 10.17 10.71
N LEU A 34 -4.97 9.32 11.67
CA LEU A 34 -4.23 8.09 11.96
C LEU A 34 -4.22 7.11 10.76
N ALA A 35 -5.37 6.93 10.11
CA ALA A 35 -5.44 6.07 8.92
C ALA A 35 -4.57 6.59 7.78
N GLN A 36 -4.57 7.89 7.53
CA GLN A 36 -3.72 8.53 6.51
C GLN A 36 -2.23 8.38 6.84
N ALA A 37 -1.83 8.57 8.10
CA ALA A 37 -0.45 8.40 8.53
C ALA A 37 0.03 6.94 8.38
N GLN A 38 -0.82 5.98 8.74
CA GLN A 38 -0.51 4.55 8.55
C GLN A 38 -0.44 4.18 7.07
N TRP A 39 -1.32 4.74 6.24
CA TRP A 39 -1.28 4.52 4.80
C TRP A 39 0.01 5.04 4.18
N ALA A 40 0.49 6.23 4.57
CA ALA A 40 1.76 6.77 4.09
C ALA A 40 2.96 5.84 4.39
N ASN A 41 2.97 5.17 5.56
CA ASN A 41 3.97 4.17 5.90
C ASN A 41 3.89 2.93 5.01
N VAL A 42 2.66 2.47 4.72
CA VAL A 42 2.40 1.34 3.82
C VAL A 42 2.88 1.68 2.41
N GLU A 43 2.49 2.82 1.88
CA GLU A 43 2.87 3.31 0.55
C GLU A 43 4.40 3.40 0.40
N SER A 44 5.08 3.98 1.39
CA SER A 44 6.55 4.07 1.41
C SER A 44 7.20 2.68 1.36
N SER A 45 6.66 1.71 2.09
CA SER A 45 7.16 0.32 2.09
C SER A 45 6.99 -0.35 0.72
N TYR A 46 5.84 -0.16 0.07
CA TYR A 46 5.60 -0.68 -1.27
C TYR A 46 6.44 0.02 -2.34
N GLN A 47 6.65 1.33 -2.23
CA GLN A 47 7.53 2.06 -3.12
C GLN A 47 8.97 1.53 -3.03
N ARG A 48 9.49 1.36 -1.82
CA ARG A 48 10.81 0.74 -1.61
C ARG A 48 10.89 -0.65 -2.23
N ARG A 49 9.87 -1.48 -2.04
CA ARG A 49 9.80 -2.82 -2.65
C ARG A 49 9.81 -2.76 -4.18
N ASN A 50 9.06 -1.85 -4.79
CA ASN A 50 9.04 -1.65 -6.24
C ASN A 50 10.40 -1.22 -6.79
N ASP A 51 11.16 -0.41 -6.04
CA ASP A 51 12.51 0.01 -6.41
C ASP A 51 13.50 -1.15 -6.32
N LEU A 52 13.43 -1.96 -5.26
CA LEU A 52 14.23 -3.18 -5.13
C LEU A 52 13.97 -4.17 -6.27
N ILE A 53 12.71 -4.39 -6.63
CA ILE A 53 12.34 -5.24 -7.78
C ILE A 53 12.88 -4.64 -9.08
N GLY A 54 12.85 -3.32 -9.26
CA GLY A 54 13.44 -2.65 -10.41
C GLY A 54 14.94 -2.89 -10.53
N ASN A 55 15.66 -2.86 -9.42
CA ASN A 55 17.10 -3.16 -9.38
C ASN A 55 17.37 -4.65 -9.64
N LEU A 56 16.54 -5.54 -9.07
CA LEU A 56 16.61 -6.97 -9.35
C LEU A 56 16.43 -7.28 -10.83
N VAL A 57 15.43 -6.67 -11.47
CA VAL A 57 15.18 -6.80 -12.91
C VAL A 57 16.42 -6.37 -13.72
N LYS A 58 17.06 -5.25 -13.39
CA LYS A 58 18.28 -4.78 -14.07
C LYS A 58 19.44 -5.78 -13.91
N THR A 59 19.61 -6.35 -12.71
CA THR A 59 20.64 -7.36 -12.44
C THR A 59 20.41 -8.61 -13.30
N VAL A 60 19.16 -9.07 -13.40
CA VAL A 60 18.80 -10.23 -14.22
C VAL A 60 18.94 -9.92 -15.72
N GLN A 61 18.59 -8.71 -16.16
CA GLN A 61 18.77 -8.26 -17.56
C GLN A 61 20.24 -8.28 -18.00
N GLY A 62 21.17 -8.10 -17.08
CA GLY A 62 22.61 -8.17 -17.34
C GLY A 62 23.12 -9.58 -17.64
N ALA A 63 22.36 -10.63 -17.35
CA ALA A 63 22.68 -12.00 -17.70
C ALA A 63 22.24 -12.30 -19.13
N ALA A 64 23.21 -12.60 -20.01
CA ALA A 64 23.00 -12.67 -21.49
C ALA A 64 21.98 -13.72 -21.92
N ASP A 65 21.86 -14.83 -21.18
CA ASP A 65 21.05 -16.01 -21.54
C ASP A 65 19.73 -16.12 -20.76
N PHE A 66 19.35 -15.10 -19.98
CA PHE A 66 18.15 -15.20 -19.17
C PHE A 66 16.85 -15.13 -20.01
N GLU A 67 15.86 -15.92 -19.60
CA GLU A 67 14.56 -16.03 -20.25
C GLU A 67 13.79 -14.70 -20.26
N ARG A 68 13.59 -14.14 -21.46
CA ARG A 68 12.96 -12.81 -21.64
C ARG A 68 11.49 -12.78 -21.24
N THR A 69 10.77 -13.90 -21.35
CA THR A 69 9.33 -13.96 -21.10
C THR A 69 9.03 -13.70 -19.61
N THR A 70 9.70 -14.43 -18.71
CA THR A 70 9.53 -14.26 -17.25
C THR A 70 9.93 -12.86 -16.79
N LEU A 71 11.00 -12.33 -17.39
CA LEU A 71 11.46 -10.97 -17.08
C LEU A 71 10.43 -9.90 -17.49
N LYS A 72 9.83 -10.07 -18.69
CA LYS A 72 8.77 -9.18 -19.17
C LYS A 72 7.53 -9.21 -18.27
N GLU A 73 7.11 -10.39 -17.79
CA GLU A 73 6.00 -10.51 -16.85
C GLU A 73 6.25 -9.69 -15.57
N VAL A 74 7.47 -9.71 -15.03
CA VAL A 74 7.81 -8.91 -13.83
C VAL A 74 7.80 -7.41 -14.13
N ILE A 75 8.32 -6.99 -15.29
CA ILE A 75 8.33 -5.58 -15.69
C ILE A 75 6.90 -5.05 -15.83
N GLU A 76 6.01 -5.80 -16.48
CA GLU A 76 4.61 -5.44 -16.68
C GLU A 76 3.84 -5.41 -15.35
N ALA A 77 4.03 -6.41 -14.49
CA ALA A 77 3.42 -6.47 -13.16
C ALA A 77 3.90 -5.32 -12.26
N ARG A 78 5.21 -4.97 -12.34
CA ARG A 78 5.78 -3.81 -11.62
C ARG A 78 5.17 -2.51 -12.12
N ALA A 79 5.06 -2.31 -13.43
CA ALA A 79 4.45 -1.12 -14.00
C ALA A 79 3.00 -0.96 -13.53
N LYS A 80 2.22 -2.04 -13.51
CA LYS A 80 0.85 -2.06 -12.98
C LYS A 80 0.81 -1.73 -11.50
N ALA A 81 1.66 -2.34 -10.68
CA ALA A 81 1.71 -2.10 -9.23
C ALA A 81 2.12 -0.65 -8.91
N THR A 82 3.03 -0.06 -9.69
CA THR A 82 3.48 1.33 -9.52
C THR A 82 2.42 2.34 -9.98
N SER A 83 1.64 2.02 -11.02
CA SER A 83 0.57 2.90 -11.51
C SER A 83 -0.71 2.85 -10.67
N THR A 84 -0.87 1.82 -9.83
CA THR A 84 -2.02 1.68 -8.93
C THR A 84 -1.71 2.40 -7.62
N THR A 85 -1.99 3.70 -7.57
CA THR A 85 -1.85 4.55 -6.37
C THR A 85 -3.20 4.75 -5.71
N ILE A 86 -3.20 4.92 -4.39
CA ILE A 86 -4.41 5.25 -3.62
C ILE A 86 -4.19 6.62 -2.97
N ASP A 87 -5.17 7.50 -3.13
CA ASP A 87 -5.21 8.75 -2.38
C ASP A 87 -5.55 8.45 -0.90
N ALA A 88 -4.65 8.84 0.00
CA ALA A 88 -4.83 8.66 1.45
C ALA A 88 -6.10 9.34 1.99
N SER A 89 -6.60 10.37 1.31
CA SER A 89 -7.85 11.06 1.66
C SER A 89 -9.10 10.30 1.22
N ASN A 90 -8.96 9.32 0.33
CA ASN A 90 -10.05 8.54 -0.26
C ASN A 90 -9.80 7.03 -0.20
N LEU A 91 -9.54 6.51 1.00
CA LEU A 91 -9.36 5.08 1.25
C LEU A 91 -10.72 4.38 1.22
N THR A 92 -10.99 3.63 0.14
CA THR A 92 -12.19 2.81 -0.02
C THR A 92 -11.84 1.33 -0.09
N ALA A 93 -12.79 0.46 0.22
CA ALA A 93 -12.60 -0.99 0.11
C ALA A 93 -12.25 -1.41 -1.34
N GLU A 94 -12.83 -0.72 -2.32
CA GLU A 94 -12.58 -0.98 -3.75
C GLU A 94 -11.16 -0.59 -4.16
N ASN A 95 -10.71 0.62 -3.82
CA ASN A 95 -9.35 1.09 -4.10
C ASN A 95 -8.32 0.17 -3.45
N MET A 96 -8.57 -0.24 -2.21
CA MET A 96 -7.71 -1.15 -1.47
C MET A 96 -7.65 -2.53 -2.14
N ALA A 97 -8.78 -3.07 -2.61
CA ALA A 97 -8.82 -4.35 -3.31
C ALA A 97 -8.02 -4.28 -4.64
N GLN A 98 -8.17 -3.21 -5.41
CA GLN A 98 -7.40 -3.00 -6.64
C GLN A 98 -5.90 -2.92 -6.36
N PHE A 99 -5.49 -2.19 -5.33
CA PHE A 99 -4.10 -2.10 -4.92
C PHE A 99 -3.55 -3.46 -4.50
N GLN A 100 -4.26 -4.20 -3.65
CA GLN A 100 -3.87 -5.54 -3.23
C GLN A 100 -3.75 -6.51 -4.41
N GLN A 101 -4.66 -6.43 -5.38
CA GLN A 101 -4.61 -7.26 -6.58
C GLN A 101 -3.36 -6.97 -7.41
N ALA A 102 -3.01 -5.69 -7.60
CA ALA A 102 -1.81 -5.29 -8.33
C ALA A 102 -0.53 -5.78 -7.62
N GLN A 103 -0.46 -5.63 -6.30
CA GLN A 103 0.67 -6.09 -5.48
C GLN A 103 0.79 -7.62 -5.45
N SER A 104 -0.33 -8.34 -5.42
CA SER A 104 -0.35 -9.80 -5.51
C SER A 104 0.13 -10.29 -6.87
N GLY A 105 -0.27 -9.62 -7.95
CA GLY A 105 0.21 -9.90 -9.30
C GLY A 105 1.73 -9.75 -9.41
N LEU A 106 2.29 -8.67 -8.85
CA LEU A 106 3.74 -8.46 -8.80
C LEU A 106 4.45 -9.55 -7.97
N SER A 107 3.89 -9.92 -6.82
CA SER A 107 4.44 -11.01 -5.99
C SER A 107 4.47 -12.35 -6.73
N GLY A 108 3.41 -12.67 -7.49
CA GLY A 108 3.33 -13.88 -8.30
C GLY A 108 4.37 -13.89 -9.43
N ALA A 109 4.53 -12.77 -10.15
CA ALA A 109 5.52 -12.63 -11.19
C ALA A 109 6.95 -12.75 -10.64
N LEU A 110 7.23 -12.11 -9.50
CA LEU A 110 8.52 -12.21 -8.83
C LEU A 110 8.85 -13.65 -8.39
N SER A 111 7.86 -14.36 -7.85
CA SER A 111 8.06 -15.79 -7.48
C SER A 111 8.44 -16.64 -8.67
N LYS A 112 7.81 -16.44 -9.84
CA LYS A 112 8.19 -17.13 -11.07
C LYS A 112 9.62 -16.78 -11.51
N LEU A 113 10.01 -15.50 -11.41
CA LEU A 113 11.36 -15.05 -11.72
C LEU A 113 12.38 -15.76 -10.84
N LEU A 114 12.16 -15.79 -9.52
CA LEU A 114 13.08 -16.44 -8.58
C LEU A 114 13.23 -17.95 -8.87
N VAL A 115 12.14 -18.63 -9.18
CA VAL A 115 12.17 -20.05 -9.62
C VAL A 115 12.94 -20.20 -10.92
N SER A 116 12.79 -19.28 -11.87
CA SER A 116 13.52 -19.32 -13.14
C SER A 116 15.02 -19.13 -12.94
N VAL A 117 15.43 -18.24 -12.01
CA VAL A 117 16.84 -17.98 -11.67
C VAL A 117 17.58 -19.22 -11.17
N GLU A 118 16.88 -20.18 -10.56
CA GLU A 118 17.47 -21.46 -10.11
C GLU A 118 18.17 -22.23 -11.24
N ARG A 119 17.77 -22.01 -12.49
CA ARG A 119 18.38 -22.63 -13.68
C ARG A 119 19.65 -21.90 -14.17
N TYR A 120 19.98 -20.75 -13.56
CA TYR A 120 21.10 -19.89 -13.92
C TYR A 120 22.09 -19.75 -12.76
N PRO A 121 23.04 -20.68 -12.60
CA PRO A 121 23.96 -20.72 -11.45
C PRO A 121 24.78 -19.41 -11.26
N GLU A 122 25.20 -18.79 -12.37
CA GLU A 122 25.96 -17.55 -12.33
C GLU A 122 25.15 -16.39 -11.76
N LEU A 123 23.88 -16.31 -12.13
CA LEU A 123 22.97 -15.29 -11.62
C LEU A 123 22.61 -15.55 -10.15
N LYS A 124 22.39 -16.82 -9.79
CA LYS A 124 22.14 -17.25 -8.41
C LYS A 124 23.33 -16.93 -7.48
N ALA A 125 24.55 -17.01 -7.98
CA ALA A 125 25.77 -16.70 -7.23
C ALA A 125 26.11 -15.19 -7.22
N ASN A 126 25.38 -14.38 -7.98
CA ASN A 126 25.63 -12.95 -8.05
C ASN A 126 25.30 -12.26 -6.73
N GLN A 127 26.29 -11.59 -6.13
CA GLN A 127 26.14 -10.97 -4.80
C GLN A 127 25.05 -9.88 -4.75
N ASN A 128 24.96 -9.07 -5.79
CA ASN A 128 23.91 -8.04 -5.90
C ASN A 128 22.51 -8.67 -5.95
N PHE A 129 22.37 -9.80 -6.66
CA PHE A 129 21.11 -10.54 -6.73
C PHE A 129 20.71 -11.08 -5.36
N LEU A 130 21.64 -11.71 -4.62
CA LEU A 130 21.40 -12.24 -3.29
C LEU A 130 21.02 -11.16 -2.27
N GLU A 131 21.72 -10.02 -2.31
CA GLU A 131 21.38 -8.87 -1.46
C GLU A 131 19.97 -8.35 -1.73
N LEU A 132 19.61 -8.15 -2.99
CA LEU A 132 18.28 -7.67 -3.39
C LEU A 132 17.18 -8.66 -3.02
N GLN A 133 17.44 -9.97 -3.19
CA GLN A 133 16.52 -11.03 -2.79
C GLN A 133 16.28 -11.05 -1.28
N THR A 134 17.31 -10.79 -0.48
CA THR A 134 17.18 -10.75 0.99
C THR A 134 16.39 -9.55 1.48
N GLN A 135 16.39 -8.44 0.74
CA GLN A 135 15.68 -7.21 1.10
C GLN A 135 14.21 -7.19 0.63
N LEU A 136 13.78 -8.11 -0.25
CA LEU A 136 12.42 -8.24 -0.79
C LEU A 136 11.50 -9.06 0.10
#